data_f6b17634899bc6bfc379fa7e6c85be55
#
_entry.id   f6b17634899bc6bfc379fa7e6c85be55
#
_cell.length_a   1.000
_cell.length_b   1.000
_cell.length_c   1.000
_cell.angle_alpha   90.00
_cell.angle_beta   90.00
_cell.angle_gamma   90.00
#
_symmetry.space_group_name_H-M   'P 1'
#
loop_
_entity.id
_entity.type
_entity.pdbx_description
1 polymer ?
#
loop_
_entity_poly.entity_id
_entity_poly.type
_entity_poly.pdbx_seq_one_letter_code
_entity_poly.pdbx_strand_id
1 'polypeptide(L)'
;MELKQTLVNEICPTTTQGWVKKGALLVDVREKDEVEQLAYDVPHIINIPLSEFEIRYNELPFDKEMVMVCRVGVRSLRAAGFLINNGYDPVKVVNMQHGIVRWAQKGFPTKGETSSVLESNTNSGCCGSATTQTTQSCCDSSNNSQSGKCC
;
A
#
# COMPACT_ATOMS: atom_id res chain seq x y z
N MET A 1 -21.53 20.48 -9.76
CA MET A 1 -20.92 19.95 -9.15
C MET A 1 -19.60 19.82 -9.42
N GLU A 2 -18.84 20.24 -8.91
CA GLU A 2 -17.66 20.11 -9.21
C GLU A 2 -16.96 19.04 -8.63
N LEU A 3 -16.22 18.45 -9.27
CA LEU A 3 -15.54 17.46 -8.79
C LEU A 3 -14.32 17.95 -8.19
N LYS A 4 -14.23 18.07 -6.96
CA LYS A 4 -13.11 18.52 -6.42
C LYS A 4 -12.09 17.50 -6.58
N GLN A 5 -11.11 17.70 -7.30
CA GLN A 5 -10.12 16.77 -7.46
C GLN A 5 -9.34 16.74 -6.21
N THR A 6 -9.47 15.78 -5.41
CA THR A 6 -8.76 15.67 -4.18
C THR A 6 -7.40 15.08 -4.45
N LEU A 7 -6.37 15.81 -4.07
CA LEU A 7 -5.06 15.34 -4.31
C LEU A 7 -4.63 14.50 -3.16
N VAL A 8 -4.39 13.25 -3.34
CA VAL A 8 -3.94 12.33 -2.33
C VAL A 8 -2.47 12.06 -2.53
N ASN A 9 -1.68 12.23 -1.49
CA ASN A 9 -0.27 11.92 -1.56
C ASN A 9 -0.08 10.41 -1.50
N GLU A 10 0.80 9.90 -2.32
CA GLU A 10 1.05 8.47 -2.33
C GLU A 10 2.48 8.17 -1.96
N ILE A 11 2.68 7.13 -1.19
CA ILE A 11 4.02 6.71 -0.79
C ILE A 11 4.20 5.25 -1.11
N CYS A 12 5.42 4.81 -1.22
CA CYS A 12 5.68 3.42 -1.55
C CYS A 12 5.79 2.58 -0.29
N PRO A 13 5.75 1.28 -0.40
CA PRO A 13 5.82 0.41 0.79
C PRO A 13 7.04 0.65 1.67
N THR A 14 8.18 0.97 1.07
CA THR A 14 9.39 1.22 1.85
C THR A 14 9.21 2.48 2.72
N THR A 15 8.64 3.53 2.15
CA THR A 15 8.37 4.74 2.91
C THR A 15 7.32 4.46 3.97
N THR A 16 6.34 3.63 3.65
CA THR A 16 5.31 3.25 4.59
C THR A 16 5.92 2.57 5.81
N GLN A 17 6.93 1.72 5.61
CA GLN A 17 7.55 1.10 6.74
C GLN A 17 8.18 2.13 7.66
N GLY A 18 8.76 3.17 7.09
CA GLY A 18 9.32 4.25 7.91
C GLY A 18 8.25 4.96 8.71
N TRP A 19 7.10 5.19 8.11
CA TRP A 19 6.00 5.82 8.82
C TRP A 19 5.49 4.92 9.95
N VAL A 20 5.39 3.62 9.70
CA VAL A 20 4.94 2.68 10.72
C VAL A 20 5.90 2.69 11.90
N LYS A 21 7.19 2.77 11.64
CA LYS A 21 8.16 2.80 12.71
C LYS A 21 8.06 4.07 13.55
N LYS A 22 7.52 5.13 12.97
CA LYS A 22 7.32 6.34 13.71
C LYS A 22 5.98 6.38 14.41
N GLY A 23 5.19 5.34 14.27
CA GLY A 23 3.93 5.26 14.98
C GLY A 23 2.69 5.58 14.16
N ALA A 24 2.83 5.70 12.86
CA ALA A 24 1.67 5.97 12.02
C ALA A 24 0.70 4.80 12.04
N LEU A 25 -0.56 5.09 11.82
CA LEU A 25 -1.59 4.07 11.82
C LEU A 25 -1.79 3.57 10.39
N LEU A 26 -1.85 2.26 10.20
CA LEU A 26 -2.20 1.71 8.92
C LEU A 26 -3.69 1.47 8.92
N VAL A 27 -4.37 1.86 7.87
CA VAL A 27 -5.81 1.65 7.75
C VAL A 27 -6.04 0.76 6.54
N ASP A 28 -6.41 -0.49 6.79
CA ASP A 28 -6.59 -1.48 5.74
C ASP A 28 -8.04 -1.47 5.33
N VAL A 29 -8.32 -1.13 4.09
CA VAL A 29 -9.69 -1.02 3.62
C VAL A 29 -10.14 -2.23 2.84
N ARG A 30 -9.43 -3.35 2.97
CA ARG A 30 -9.85 -4.58 2.31
C ARG A 30 -10.98 -5.22 3.08
N GLU A 31 -11.68 -6.12 2.43
CA GLU A 31 -12.74 -6.83 3.12
C GLU A 31 -12.16 -7.82 4.14
N LYS A 32 -12.97 -8.23 5.08
CA LYS A 32 -12.48 -9.05 6.17
C LYS A 32 -11.90 -10.38 5.73
N ASP A 33 -12.50 -10.98 4.73
CA ASP A 33 -12.00 -12.28 4.26
C ASP A 33 -10.65 -12.13 3.59
N GLU A 34 -10.37 -11.00 2.95
CA GLU A 34 -9.05 -10.78 2.39
C GLU A 34 -8.01 -10.63 3.50
N VAL A 35 -8.39 -9.95 4.58
CA VAL A 35 -7.49 -9.75 5.70
C VAL A 35 -7.23 -11.08 6.42
N GLU A 36 -8.23 -11.94 6.48
CA GLU A 36 -8.03 -13.23 7.12
C GLU A 36 -7.07 -14.11 6.32
N GLN A 37 -7.06 -13.97 5.02
CA GLN A 37 -6.15 -14.76 4.22
C GLN A 37 -4.74 -14.22 4.29
N LEU A 38 -4.58 -12.92 4.24
CA LEU A 38 -3.26 -12.31 4.26
C LEU A 38 -3.39 -10.90 4.82
N ALA A 39 -2.68 -10.58 5.87
CA ALA A 39 -2.75 -9.28 6.51
C ALA A 39 -1.37 -8.66 6.68
N TYR A 40 -1.34 -7.34 6.82
CA TYR A 40 -0.11 -6.67 7.19
C TYR A 40 0.19 -6.98 8.66
N ASP A 41 1.43 -7.27 8.97
CA ASP A 41 1.80 -7.58 10.35
C ASP A 41 2.51 -6.35 10.93
N VAL A 42 1.75 -5.37 11.34
CA VAL A 42 2.30 -4.14 11.90
C VAL A 42 1.59 -3.82 13.20
N PRO A 43 2.23 -3.09 14.09
CA PRO A 43 1.67 -2.88 15.43
C PRO A 43 0.43 -1.99 15.48
N HIS A 44 0.35 -1.00 14.61
CA HIS A 44 -0.77 -0.09 14.65
C HIS A 44 -1.57 -0.21 13.36
N ILE A 45 -2.55 -1.09 13.34
CA ILE A 45 -3.34 -1.28 12.15
C ILE A 45 -4.79 -1.45 12.52
N ILE A 46 -5.67 -0.94 11.69
CA ILE A 46 -7.08 -1.07 11.91
C ILE A 46 -7.69 -1.45 10.57
N ASN A 47 -8.67 -2.33 10.58
CA ASN A 47 -9.32 -2.74 9.34
C ASN A 47 -10.73 -2.17 9.30
N ILE A 48 -11.01 -1.36 8.30
CA ILE A 48 -12.34 -0.84 8.05
C ILE A 48 -12.64 -1.13 6.59
N PRO A 49 -13.38 -2.18 6.29
CA PRO A 49 -13.64 -2.54 4.89
C PRO A 49 -14.25 -1.38 4.13
N LEU A 50 -13.91 -1.27 2.86
CA LEU A 50 -14.41 -0.18 2.06
C LEU A 50 -15.93 -0.16 2.04
N SER A 51 -16.56 -1.33 2.13
CA SER A 51 -18.00 -1.41 2.14
C SER A 51 -18.62 -0.76 3.39
N GLU A 52 -17.86 -0.63 4.46
CA GLU A 52 -18.35 -0.01 5.68
C GLU A 52 -17.67 1.34 5.92
N PHE A 53 -16.83 1.77 5.01
CA PHE A 53 -15.95 2.90 5.29
C PHE A 53 -16.73 4.20 5.49
N GLU A 54 -17.77 4.38 4.71
CA GLU A 54 -18.52 5.62 4.81
C GLU A 54 -19.26 5.74 6.15
N ILE A 55 -19.48 4.64 6.83
CA ILE A 55 -20.16 4.67 8.09
C ILE A 55 -19.16 4.73 9.23
N ARG A 56 -18.02 4.12 9.05
CA ARG A 56 -17.08 3.95 10.14
C ARG A 56 -15.86 4.84 10.11
N TYR A 57 -15.74 5.71 9.12
CA TYR A 57 -14.50 6.49 8.98
C TYR A 57 -14.25 7.40 10.18
N ASN A 58 -15.31 7.77 10.89
CA ASN A 58 -15.11 8.66 12.02
C ASN A 58 -14.51 7.94 13.22
N GLU A 59 -14.27 6.66 13.13
CA GLU A 59 -13.50 5.97 14.15
C GLU A 59 -12.02 6.33 14.03
N LEU A 60 -11.63 6.93 12.91
CA LEU A 60 -10.23 7.24 12.68
C LEU A 60 -9.89 8.60 13.29
N PRO A 61 -8.73 8.70 13.92
CA PRO A 61 -8.34 9.97 14.54
C PRO A 61 -8.08 11.04 13.51
N PHE A 62 -8.44 12.28 13.84
CA PHE A 62 -8.26 13.35 12.92
C PHE A 62 -6.85 13.83 12.84
N ASP A 63 -6.08 13.75 13.88
CA ASP A 63 -4.78 14.38 13.88
C ASP A 63 -3.65 13.40 13.90
N LYS A 64 -3.84 12.17 13.48
CA LYS A 64 -2.77 11.21 13.48
C LYS A 64 -2.37 10.89 12.06
N GLU A 65 -1.13 10.60 11.86
CA GLU A 65 -0.66 10.20 10.54
C GLU A 65 -1.17 8.83 10.20
N MET A 66 -1.75 8.67 9.04
CA MET A 66 -2.35 7.41 8.64
C MET A 66 -1.97 7.06 7.23
N VAL A 67 -1.76 5.79 6.98
CA VAL A 67 -1.45 5.29 5.65
C VAL A 67 -2.58 4.36 5.25
N MET A 68 -3.28 4.71 4.18
CA MET A 68 -4.37 3.87 3.69
C MET A 68 -3.80 2.77 2.84
N VAL A 69 -4.20 1.54 3.09
CA VAL A 69 -3.65 0.39 2.38
C VAL A 69 -4.75 -0.54 1.91
N CYS A 70 -4.49 -1.23 0.83
CA CYS A 70 -5.42 -2.27 0.36
C CYS A 70 -4.62 -3.32 -0.40
N ARG A 71 -5.21 -4.01 -1.34
CA ARG A 71 -4.48 -5.06 -2.05
C ARG A 71 -3.51 -4.49 -3.08
N VAL A 72 -3.97 -3.57 -3.92
CA VAL A 72 -3.13 -3.02 -4.99
C VAL A 72 -3.04 -1.49 -4.98
N GLY A 73 -3.65 -0.84 -4.03
CA GLY A 73 -3.52 0.61 -3.89
C GLY A 73 -4.66 1.43 -4.47
N VAL A 74 -5.66 0.81 -5.08
CA VAL A 74 -6.74 1.55 -5.72
C VAL A 74 -7.87 1.86 -4.73
N ARG A 75 -8.30 0.86 -3.99
CA ARG A 75 -9.38 1.06 -3.02
C ARG A 75 -8.92 2.01 -1.91
N SER A 76 -7.67 1.89 -1.51
CA SER A 76 -7.14 2.75 -0.46
C SER A 76 -7.00 4.18 -0.94
N LEU A 77 -6.75 4.37 -2.23
CA LEU A 77 -6.68 5.70 -2.78
C LEU A 77 -8.06 6.37 -2.68
N ARG A 78 -9.11 5.62 -2.95
CA ARG A 78 -10.44 6.17 -2.85
C ARG A 78 -10.78 6.50 -1.40
N ALA A 79 -10.40 5.65 -0.49
CA ALA A 79 -10.66 5.89 0.93
C ALA A 79 -9.90 7.12 1.42
N ALA A 80 -8.67 7.30 0.98
CA ALA A 80 -7.90 8.48 1.37
C ALA A 80 -8.56 9.76 0.84
N GLY A 81 -9.02 9.72 -0.41
CA GLY A 81 -9.72 10.86 -0.96
C GLY A 81 -11.00 11.18 -0.20
N PHE A 82 -11.72 10.14 0.21
CA PHE A 82 -12.93 10.32 0.99
C PHE A 82 -12.61 11.01 2.32
N LEU A 83 -11.56 10.59 3.00
CA LEU A 83 -11.19 11.20 4.26
C LEU A 83 -10.81 12.66 4.08
N ILE A 84 -10.04 12.97 3.09
CA ILE A 84 -9.60 14.34 2.85
C ILE A 84 -10.80 15.21 2.53
N ASN A 85 -11.76 14.69 1.77
CA ASN A 85 -12.96 15.43 1.48
C ASN A 85 -13.83 15.64 2.70
N ASN A 86 -13.64 14.86 3.75
CA ASN A 86 -14.38 14.98 4.97
C ASN A 86 -13.59 15.69 6.08
N GLY A 87 -12.57 16.41 5.70
CA GLY A 87 -11.87 17.28 6.65
C GLY A 87 -10.57 16.77 7.19
N TYR A 88 -10.12 15.62 6.77
CA TYR A 88 -8.84 15.11 7.25
C TYR A 88 -7.70 15.80 6.51
N ASP A 89 -6.57 15.92 7.16
CA ASP A 89 -5.45 16.66 6.64
C ASP A 89 -4.75 15.86 5.55
N PRO A 90 -4.65 16.37 4.34
CA PRO A 90 -3.99 15.63 3.26
C PRO A 90 -2.50 15.37 3.48
N VAL A 91 -1.89 16.08 4.42
CA VAL A 91 -0.49 15.80 4.71
C VAL A 91 -0.39 14.57 5.60
N LYS A 92 -1.41 14.31 6.39
CA LYS A 92 -1.37 13.18 7.32
C LYS A 92 -2.04 11.93 6.78
N VAL A 93 -2.86 12.04 5.76
CA VAL A 93 -3.55 10.89 5.20
C VAL A 93 -2.95 10.61 3.83
N VAL A 94 -2.24 9.52 3.72
CA VAL A 94 -1.56 9.17 2.46
C VAL A 94 -1.97 7.78 2.02
N ASN A 95 -1.76 7.47 0.76
CA ASN A 95 -2.08 6.16 0.21
C ASN A 95 -0.80 5.39 -0.09
N MET A 96 -0.78 4.11 0.23
CA MET A 96 0.37 3.28 -0.11
C MET A 96 0.18 2.69 -1.48
N GLN A 97 1.10 2.97 -2.38
CA GLN A 97 1.03 2.46 -3.72
C GLN A 97 1.23 0.96 -3.73
N HIS A 98 0.59 0.31 -4.65
CA HIS A 98 0.76 -1.13 -4.92
C HIS A 98 0.30 -2.07 -3.80
N GLY A 99 -0.15 -1.55 -2.70
CA GLY A 99 -0.81 -2.34 -1.65
C GLY A 99 -0.01 -3.51 -1.11
N ILE A 100 -0.72 -4.48 -0.56
CA ILE A 100 -0.08 -5.61 0.10
C ILE A 100 0.67 -6.50 -0.88
N VAL A 101 0.33 -6.46 -2.15
CA VAL A 101 1.05 -7.23 -3.14
C VAL A 101 2.53 -6.81 -3.15
N ARG A 102 2.77 -5.52 -3.26
CA ARG A 102 4.16 -5.06 -3.28
C ARG A 102 4.80 -5.14 -1.88
N TRP A 103 4.02 -4.95 -0.85
CA TRP A 103 4.51 -5.06 0.52
C TRP A 103 5.07 -6.48 0.74
N ALA A 104 4.33 -7.49 0.35
CA ALA A 104 4.76 -8.88 0.52
C ALA A 104 5.94 -9.20 -0.41
N GLN A 105 5.92 -8.68 -1.62
CA GLN A 105 7.01 -8.93 -2.56
C GLN A 105 8.32 -8.36 -2.06
N LYS A 106 8.28 -7.30 -1.26
CA LYS A 106 9.49 -6.75 -0.71
C LYS A 106 9.91 -7.45 0.56
N GLY A 107 9.19 -8.44 1.01
CA GLY A 107 9.54 -9.19 2.20
C GLY A 107 9.18 -8.53 3.50
N PHE A 108 8.31 -7.54 3.47
CA PHE A 108 7.90 -6.86 4.69
C PHE A 108 6.92 -7.71 5.47
N PRO A 109 6.77 -7.49 6.76
CA PRO A 109 6.00 -8.40 7.62
C PRO A 109 4.55 -8.58 7.21
N THR A 110 4.12 -9.82 7.08
CA THR A 110 2.73 -10.15 6.80
C THR A 110 2.33 -11.36 7.61
N LYS A 111 1.04 -11.56 7.75
CA LYS A 111 0.51 -12.73 8.41
C LYS A 111 -0.40 -13.41 7.44
N GLY A 112 -0.21 -14.67 7.19
CA GLY A 112 -1.10 -15.47 6.34
C GLY A 112 -0.46 -15.95 5.07
N GLU A 113 -1.30 -16.22 4.08
CA GLU A 113 -0.86 -16.87 2.88
C GLU A 113 -0.38 -15.88 1.83
N THR A 114 0.86 -15.90 1.47
CA THR A 114 1.41 -14.95 0.51
C THR A 114 1.50 -15.48 -0.90
N SER A 115 1.17 -16.74 -1.14
CA SER A 115 1.39 -17.31 -2.46
C SER A 115 0.62 -16.55 -3.53
N SER A 116 -0.56 -16.12 -3.25
CA SER A 116 -1.36 -15.46 -4.28
C SER A 116 -0.81 -14.11 -4.68
N VAL A 117 -0.06 -13.45 -3.82
CA VAL A 117 0.49 -12.16 -4.17
C VAL A 117 1.89 -12.29 -4.72
N LEU A 118 2.61 -13.31 -4.31
CA LEU A 118 3.95 -13.48 -4.82
C LEU A 118 3.95 -14.00 -6.24
N GLU A 119 2.95 -14.80 -6.57
CA GLU A 119 2.94 -15.31 -7.90
C GLU A 119 2.61 -14.30 -8.94
N SER A 120 1.97 -13.27 -8.58
CA SER A 120 1.63 -12.30 -9.58
C SER A 120 2.85 -11.62 -10.10
N ASN A 121 3.99 -11.89 -9.56
CA ASN A 121 5.08 -11.18 -10.06
C ASN A 121 5.79 -11.93 -11.10
N THR A 122 5.46 -13.12 -11.40
CA THR A 122 6.22 -13.80 -12.31
C THR A 122 6.14 -13.31 -13.60
N ASN A 123 5.29 -12.59 -13.94
CA ASN A 123 5.17 -12.21 -15.16
C ASN A 123 5.90 -11.16 -15.59
N SER A 124 6.38 -10.45 -14.99
CA SER A 124 6.89 -9.42 -15.56
C SER A 124 8.14 -9.52 -15.75
N GLY A 125 8.53 -10.02 -15.78
CA GLY A 125 9.62 -10.13 -16.00
C GLY A 125 10.77 -10.12 -16.41
N CYS A 126 11.44 -9.40 -16.39
CA CYS A 126 12.58 -9.44 -16.98
C CYS A 126 13.45 -10.34 -16.35
N CYS A 127 13.51 -10.51 -15.32
CA CYS A 127 14.42 -11.31 -14.80
C CYS A 127 13.97 -12.62 -14.67
N GLY A 128 13.46 -13.13 -15.37
CA GLY A 128 12.97 -14.31 -15.18
C GLY A 128 13.77 -15.41 -15.19
N SER A 129 13.47 -16.31 -15.27
CA SER A 129 14.06 -17.47 -15.37
C SER A 129 15.32 -17.79 -15.32
N ALA A 130 15.82 -17.46 -15.25
CA ALA A 130 16.96 -17.81 -15.21
C ALA A 130 17.72 -18.81 -15.42
N THR A 131 17.87 -19.37 -15.30
CA THR A 131 18.51 -20.40 -15.65
C THR A 131 19.79 -20.16 -15.95
N THR A 132 20.43 -20.07 -15.73
CA THR A 132 21.59 -20.04 -16.14
C THR A 132 22.40 -19.04 -16.19
N GLN A 133 22.98 -18.85 -15.85
CA GLN A 133 23.87 -18.08 -15.93
C GLN A 133 23.96 -16.99 -16.49
N THR A 134 24.36 -16.52 -16.73
CA THR A 134 24.50 -15.54 -17.38
C THR A 134 24.39 -14.39 -16.96
N THR A 135 24.28 -14.12 -16.30
CA THR A 135 24.28 -13.01 -15.91
C THR A 135 23.78 -11.90 -16.34
N GLN A 136 23.75 -11.33 -16.78
CA GLN A 136 23.35 -10.27 -17.26
C GLN A 136 22.28 -9.75 -16.70
N SER A 137 22.05 -9.09 -16.18
CA SER A 137 21.08 -8.61 -15.62
C SER A 137 20.31 -7.74 -16.30
N CYS A 138 19.39 -8.01 -16.73
CA CYS A 138 18.65 -7.12 -17.43
C CYS A 138 18.17 -6.12 -16.59
N CYS A 139 18.15 -6.27 -15.48
CA CYS A 139 17.59 -5.24 -14.82
C CYS A 139 18.46 -4.22 -14.50
N ASP A 140 19.58 -4.28 -14.70
CA ASP A 140 20.37 -3.35 -14.26
C ASP A 140 20.34 -2.15 -14.86
N SER A 141 20.24 -1.97 -15.65
CA SER A 141 20.30 -0.81 -16.27
C SER A 141 19.74 0.23 -15.85
N SER A 142 19.42 0.39 -15.59
CA SER A 142 18.81 1.32 -15.40
C SER A 142 19.08 2.37 -14.95
N ASN A 143 19.37 2.65 -14.81
CA ASN A 143 19.65 3.52 -14.40
C ASN A 143 19.16 4.58 -14.21
N ASN A 144 18.84 4.85 -14.14
CA ASN A 144 18.39 5.74 -14.11
C ASN A 144 18.01 6.49 -13.28
N SER A 145 18.06 6.59 -12.86
CA SER A 145 17.83 7.29 -12.19
C SER A 145 16.92 7.97 -11.72
N GLN A 146 16.41 8.18 -11.50
CA GLN A 146 15.59 8.77 -11.21
C GLN A 146 15.01 8.70 -10.24
N SER A 147 14.75 8.80 -9.86
CA SER A 147 14.06 8.90 -9.17
C SER A 147 13.73 8.40 -8.12
N GLY A 148 13.94 8.18 -7.63
CA GLY A 148 13.61 7.76 -6.54
C GLY A 148 12.47 7.09 -6.30
N LYS A 149 12.11 6.49 -6.98
CA LYS A 149 11.08 5.86 -6.76
C LYS A 149 11.37 4.75 -6.05
N CYS A 150 11.25 4.58 -5.05
CA CYS A 150 11.56 3.50 -4.34
C CYS A 150 10.82 2.36 -4.56
N CYS A 151 9.86 2.42 -5.11
CA CYS A 151 9.18 1.24 -5.27
C CYS A 151 9.59 0.57 -6.51
#